data_09876809893595cd0a3eeed0b4cfa51d
#
_entry.id   09876809893595cd0a3eeed0b4cfa51d
#
_cell.length_a   1.000
_cell.length_b   1.000
_cell.length_c   1.000
_cell.angle_alpha   90.00
_cell.angle_beta   90.00
_cell.angle_gamma   90.00
#
_symmetry.space_group_name_H-M   'P 1'
#
loop_
_entity.id
_entity.type
_entity.pdbx_description
1 polymer ?
#
loop_
_entity_poly.entity_id
_entity_poly.type
_entity_poly.pdbx_seq_one_letter_code
_entity_poly.pdbx_strand_id
1 'polypeptide(L)'
;VMLKPSEIPLATSAPMAKLINAHFPPEYLFVFEGGVAETTALLEQKFDKIFFTGSSAVGKIVYQAAAKNLTPVTLEMGGKSPAIVTRDTNLKKAAKRIVFGKFLNSGQTCIAPDYVLVDAAVQEKFLGFIKAYIHQFQYAFANGNYVQIINEENFNRLTGLMAKQKIYVGGESDLSSRYIAPTILTDVSFDDPVMEHEIFGPILPVLSYTHMDEAIAGIKSLPKPLALYLFTHDQVIREKVFREISFGGGAVNHTLWHFANASLPFGGVGQSGMGSYHGRNGFVTFSHFKSILEKPFWLEPDLVYPPNTPKKMAWIRWLSRL
;
A
#
# COMPACT_ATOMS: atom_id res chain seq x y z
N VAL A 1 -7.79 -16.85 -16.54
CA VAL A 1 -7.03 -15.77 -15.90
C VAL A 1 -5.79 -15.46 -16.71
N MET A 2 -5.53 -14.16 -16.94
CA MET A 2 -4.29 -13.73 -17.57
C MET A 2 -3.43 -13.01 -16.53
N LEU A 3 -2.19 -13.44 -16.34
CA LEU A 3 -1.22 -12.85 -15.44
C LEU A 3 -0.11 -12.20 -16.26
N LYS A 4 0.13 -10.91 -16.06
CA LYS A 4 1.24 -10.18 -16.67
C LYS A 4 2.23 -9.76 -15.56
N PRO A 5 3.36 -10.44 -15.41
CA PRO A 5 4.40 -10.05 -14.46
C PRO A 5 5.11 -8.78 -14.92
N SER A 6 5.83 -8.13 -13.99
CA SER A 6 6.70 -7.01 -14.33
C SER A 6 7.85 -7.49 -15.22
N GLU A 7 8.24 -6.67 -16.18
CA GLU A 7 9.40 -6.85 -17.05
C GLU A 7 10.74 -6.58 -16.34
N ILE A 8 10.71 -5.99 -15.14
CA ILE A 8 11.93 -5.60 -14.42
C ILE A 8 12.61 -6.81 -13.75
N PRO A 9 11.92 -7.67 -12.96
CA PRO A 9 12.55 -8.83 -12.32
C PRO A 9 12.57 -10.06 -13.24
N LEU A 10 13.20 -9.98 -14.41
CA LEU A 10 13.23 -11.03 -15.42
C LEU A 10 13.64 -12.41 -14.89
N ALA A 11 14.62 -12.45 -13.96
CA ALA A 11 15.07 -13.68 -13.33
C ALA A 11 13.96 -14.44 -12.56
N THR A 12 12.87 -13.76 -12.18
CA THR A 12 11.71 -14.36 -11.52
C THR A 12 10.53 -14.52 -12.48
N SER A 13 10.31 -13.52 -13.34
CA SER A 13 9.15 -13.48 -14.24
C SER A 13 9.19 -14.57 -15.30
N ALA A 14 10.34 -14.78 -15.94
CA ALA A 14 10.49 -15.78 -17.00
C ALA A 14 10.35 -17.25 -16.50
N PRO A 15 10.98 -17.68 -15.37
CA PRO A 15 10.71 -19.00 -14.80
C PRO A 15 9.26 -19.21 -14.40
N MET A 16 8.60 -18.18 -13.84
CA MET A 16 7.18 -18.23 -13.49
C MET A 16 6.31 -18.45 -14.74
N ALA A 17 6.55 -17.69 -15.80
CA ALA A 17 5.84 -17.84 -17.08
C ALA A 17 6.03 -19.25 -17.64
N LYS A 18 7.27 -19.74 -17.69
CA LYS A 18 7.58 -21.10 -18.16
C LYS A 18 6.86 -22.18 -17.34
N LEU A 19 6.88 -22.05 -16.01
CA LEU A 19 6.25 -23.02 -15.11
C LEU A 19 4.73 -23.05 -15.30
N ILE A 20 4.08 -21.89 -15.24
CA ILE A 20 2.61 -21.80 -15.33
C ILE A 20 2.13 -22.23 -16.70
N ASN A 21 2.70 -21.70 -17.78
CA ASN A 21 2.27 -22.01 -19.16
C ASN A 21 2.52 -23.47 -19.56
N ALA A 22 3.44 -24.17 -18.87
CA ALA A 22 3.65 -25.60 -19.08
C ALA A 22 2.64 -26.51 -18.33
N HIS A 23 1.99 -26.02 -17.28
CA HIS A 23 1.15 -26.85 -16.40
C HIS A 23 -0.34 -26.51 -16.44
N PHE A 24 -0.72 -25.36 -16.96
CA PHE A 24 -2.14 -24.95 -17.06
C PHE A 24 -2.56 -24.76 -18.52
N PRO A 25 -3.78 -25.16 -18.89
CA PRO A 25 -4.37 -24.79 -20.18
C PRO A 25 -4.46 -23.27 -20.30
N PRO A 26 -4.09 -22.67 -21.45
CA PRO A 26 -4.03 -21.21 -21.61
C PRO A 26 -5.37 -20.52 -21.48
N GLU A 27 -6.49 -21.21 -21.75
CA GLU A 27 -7.85 -20.72 -21.53
C GLU A 27 -8.23 -20.63 -20.05
N TYR A 28 -7.51 -21.31 -19.18
CA TYR A 28 -7.73 -21.27 -17.72
C TYR A 28 -6.79 -20.30 -17.02
N LEU A 29 -5.47 -20.45 -17.23
CA LEU A 29 -4.44 -19.58 -16.65
C LEU A 29 -3.27 -19.45 -17.63
N PHE A 30 -2.97 -18.21 -18.00
CA PHE A 30 -1.87 -17.91 -18.91
C PHE A 30 -1.02 -16.74 -18.40
N VAL A 31 0.28 -16.87 -18.47
CA VAL A 31 1.23 -15.80 -18.16
C VAL A 31 1.69 -15.14 -19.46
N PHE A 32 1.39 -13.85 -19.58
CA PHE A 32 1.75 -13.03 -20.73
C PHE A 32 2.93 -12.15 -20.35
N GLU A 33 4.09 -12.39 -21.00
CA GLU A 33 5.30 -11.59 -20.80
C GLU A 33 5.34 -10.42 -21.77
N GLY A 34 5.89 -9.29 -21.33
CA GLY A 34 6.05 -8.11 -22.16
C GLY A 34 6.29 -6.85 -21.34
N GLY A 35 6.72 -5.80 -22.02
CA GLY A 35 6.95 -4.48 -21.45
C GLY A 35 5.75 -3.54 -21.57
N VAL A 36 6.06 -2.25 -21.72
CA VAL A 36 5.04 -1.18 -21.80
C VAL A 36 4.14 -1.31 -23.02
N ALA A 37 4.71 -1.64 -24.20
CA ALA A 37 3.94 -1.74 -25.44
C ALA A 37 2.92 -2.89 -25.38
N GLU A 38 3.34 -4.06 -24.91
CA GLU A 38 2.50 -5.25 -24.76
C GLU A 38 1.43 -5.02 -23.67
N THR A 39 1.80 -4.35 -22.57
CA THR A 39 0.84 -3.99 -21.52
C THR A 39 -0.23 -3.04 -22.06
N THR A 40 0.17 -2.07 -22.88
CA THR A 40 -0.77 -1.12 -23.50
C THR A 40 -1.74 -1.84 -24.44
N ALA A 41 -1.24 -2.75 -25.28
CA ALA A 41 -2.07 -3.56 -26.17
C ALA A 41 -3.02 -4.49 -25.37
N LEU A 42 -2.54 -5.04 -24.26
CA LEU A 42 -3.37 -5.87 -23.37
C LEU A 42 -4.51 -5.05 -22.74
N LEU A 43 -4.26 -3.82 -22.32
CA LEU A 43 -5.27 -2.93 -21.73
C LEU A 43 -6.36 -2.49 -22.71
N GLU A 44 -6.17 -2.62 -24.02
CA GLU A 44 -7.22 -2.40 -25.03
C GLU A 44 -8.20 -3.59 -25.14
N GLN A 45 -7.87 -4.74 -24.54
CA GLN A 45 -8.75 -5.90 -24.55
C GLN A 45 -9.85 -5.78 -23.50
N LYS A 46 -10.95 -6.54 -23.69
CA LYS A 46 -12.07 -6.59 -22.72
C LYS A 46 -11.78 -7.62 -21.66
N PHE A 47 -11.82 -7.17 -20.40
CA PHE A 47 -11.70 -8.01 -19.22
C PHE A 47 -12.91 -7.81 -18.31
N ASP A 48 -13.29 -8.84 -17.55
CA ASP A 48 -14.33 -8.75 -16.52
C ASP A 48 -13.81 -8.05 -15.26
N LYS A 49 -12.49 -8.12 -15.01
CA LYS A 49 -11.82 -7.50 -13.86
C LYS A 49 -10.34 -7.27 -14.19
N ILE A 50 -9.81 -6.11 -13.75
CA ILE A 50 -8.37 -5.85 -13.77
C ILE A 50 -7.90 -5.69 -12.33
N PHE A 51 -6.85 -6.43 -11.96
CA PHE A 51 -6.09 -6.23 -10.73
C PHE A 51 -4.69 -5.73 -11.11
N PHE A 52 -4.29 -4.61 -10.54
CA PHE A 52 -3.01 -3.98 -10.84
C PHE A 52 -2.26 -3.64 -9.55
N THR A 53 -0.96 -3.93 -9.52
CA THR A 53 -0.03 -3.45 -8.49
C THR A 53 1.11 -2.68 -9.15
N GLY A 54 1.39 -1.48 -8.65
CA GLY A 54 2.49 -0.64 -9.16
C GLY A 54 2.41 0.81 -8.69
N SER A 55 3.04 1.73 -9.44
CA SER A 55 3.01 3.14 -9.09
C SER A 55 1.64 3.78 -9.31
N SER A 56 1.32 4.83 -8.55
CA SER A 56 0.07 5.59 -8.72
C SER A 56 -0.05 6.21 -10.11
N ALA A 57 1.06 6.58 -10.75
CA ALA A 57 1.06 7.10 -12.11
C ALA A 57 0.58 6.05 -13.11
N VAL A 58 1.11 4.83 -13.04
CA VAL A 58 0.70 3.73 -13.92
C VAL A 58 -0.70 3.25 -13.57
N GLY A 59 -1.07 3.21 -12.28
CA GLY A 59 -2.43 2.87 -11.85
C GLY A 59 -3.51 3.77 -12.45
N LYS A 60 -3.23 5.07 -12.61
CA LYS A 60 -4.12 6.01 -13.32
C LYS A 60 -4.30 5.63 -14.79
N ILE A 61 -3.23 5.24 -15.47
CA ILE A 61 -3.29 4.78 -16.88
C ILE A 61 -4.15 3.52 -16.99
N VAL A 62 -3.92 2.55 -16.12
CA VAL A 62 -4.72 1.30 -16.06
C VAL A 62 -6.20 1.60 -15.83
N TYR A 63 -6.50 2.50 -14.88
CA TYR A 63 -7.88 2.89 -14.57
C TYR A 63 -8.58 3.57 -15.76
N GLN A 64 -7.88 4.49 -16.43
CA GLN A 64 -8.39 5.16 -17.63
C GLN A 64 -8.65 4.18 -18.78
N ALA A 65 -7.77 3.21 -18.99
CA ALA A 65 -7.97 2.16 -19.99
C ALA A 65 -9.18 1.27 -19.65
N ALA A 66 -9.29 0.83 -18.40
CA ALA A 66 -10.41 0.01 -17.92
C ALA A 66 -11.77 0.72 -18.09
N ALA A 67 -11.81 2.04 -17.90
CA ALA A 67 -13.02 2.84 -18.01
C ALA A 67 -13.64 2.79 -19.41
N LYS A 68 -12.85 2.61 -20.48
CA LYS A 68 -13.36 2.46 -21.86
C LYS A 68 -14.34 1.30 -22.01
N ASN A 69 -14.12 0.23 -21.25
CA ASN A 69 -14.92 -1.00 -21.28
C ASN A 69 -15.81 -1.18 -20.03
N LEU A 70 -15.87 -0.18 -19.13
CA LEU A 70 -16.52 -0.27 -17.81
C LEU A 70 -15.99 -1.45 -16.97
N THR A 71 -14.74 -1.86 -17.18
CA THR A 71 -14.10 -2.95 -16.46
C THR A 71 -13.82 -2.53 -15.01
N PRO A 72 -14.35 -3.25 -13.99
CA PRO A 72 -14.02 -3.00 -12.60
C PRO A 72 -12.52 -3.20 -12.33
N VAL A 73 -11.92 -2.33 -11.53
CA VAL A 73 -10.51 -2.42 -11.19
C VAL A 73 -10.29 -2.62 -9.69
N THR A 74 -9.17 -3.24 -9.34
CA THR A 74 -8.56 -3.17 -8.02
C THR A 74 -7.13 -2.68 -8.23
N LEU A 75 -6.77 -1.59 -7.55
CA LEU A 75 -5.47 -0.94 -7.69
C LEU A 75 -4.73 -0.99 -6.36
N GLU A 76 -3.57 -1.63 -6.37
CA GLU A 76 -2.63 -1.67 -5.26
C GLU A 76 -1.44 -0.79 -5.61
N MET A 77 -1.35 0.35 -4.94
CA MET A 77 -0.31 1.34 -5.20
C MET A 77 0.46 1.62 -3.92
N GLY A 78 1.48 2.45 -3.99
CA GLY A 78 2.28 2.80 -2.84
C GLY A 78 1.78 4.06 -2.13
N GLY A 79 2.72 4.78 -1.59
CA GLY A 79 2.51 6.06 -0.92
C GLY A 79 3.52 6.31 0.17
N LYS A 80 3.45 7.48 0.79
CA LYS A 80 4.32 7.85 1.90
C LYS A 80 3.76 7.32 3.22
N SER A 81 4.06 6.06 3.52
CA SER A 81 3.58 5.36 4.72
C SER A 81 4.29 5.85 5.99
N PRO A 82 3.63 6.60 6.89
CA PRO A 82 4.23 7.15 8.10
C PRO A 82 4.42 6.09 9.18
N ALA A 83 5.50 6.26 9.97
CA ALA A 83 5.63 5.63 11.29
C ALA A 83 5.64 6.74 12.37
N ILE A 84 4.60 6.79 13.19
CA ILE A 84 4.46 7.77 14.27
C ILE A 84 4.98 7.14 15.57
N VAL A 85 5.90 7.82 16.24
CA VAL A 85 6.53 7.35 17.49
C VAL A 85 6.27 8.37 18.59
N THR A 86 5.48 8.02 19.58
CA THR A 86 5.18 8.87 20.73
C THR A 86 6.20 8.70 21.85
N ARG A 87 6.27 9.68 22.76
CA ARG A 87 7.22 9.66 23.90
C ARG A 87 6.92 8.57 24.93
N ASP A 88 5.69 8.08 25.00
CA ASP A 88 5.23 7.07 25.94
C ASP A 88 5.58 5.63 25.51
N THR A 89 5.98 5.44 24.26
CA THR A 89 6.25 4.10 23.71
C THR A 89 7.60 3.52 24.16
N ASN A 90 7.77 2.20 23.97
CA ASN A 90 9.06 1.56 24.11
C ASN A 90 9.94 1.88 22.90
N LEU A 91 10.72 2.97 22.99
CA LEU A 91 11.55 3.49 21.90
C LEU A 91 12.51 2.45 21.32
N LYS A 92 13.10 1.58 22.16
CA LYS A 92 14.02 0.53 21.71
C LYS A 92 13.30 -0.49 20.84
N LYS A 93 12.10 -0.94 21.23
CA LYS A 93 11.30 -1.87 20.43
C LYS A 93 10.75 -1.20 19.18
N ALA A 94 10.32 0.07 19.26
CA ALA A 94 9.86 0.84 18.11
C ALA A 94 10.97 0.97 17.06
N ALA A 95 12.17 1.41 17.44
CA ALA A 95 13.32 1.51 16.57
C ALA A 95 13.66 0.17 15.89
N LYS A 96 13.71 -0.93 16.67
CA LYS A 96 13.96 -2.29 16.13
C LYS A 96 12.97 -2.66 15.02
N ARG A 97 11.67 -2.44 15.26
CA ARG A 97 10.60 -2.81 14.33
C ARG A 97 10.57 -1.91 13.10
N ILE A 98 10.86 -0.62 13.27
CA ILE A 98 10.93 0.34 12.16
C ILE A 98 12.16 0.04 11.28
N VAL A 99 13.34 -0.20 11.86
CA VAL A 99 14.55 -0.57 11.12
C VAL A 99 14.33 -1.86 10.32
N PHE A 100 13.75 -2.89 10.93
CA PHE A 100 13.40 -4.11 10.23
C PHE A 100 12.43 -3.84 9.08
N GLY A 101 11.31 -3.15 9.36
CA GLY A 101 10.28 -2.89 8.34
C GLY A 101 10.74 -1.98 7.21
N LYS A 102 11.64 -1.03 7.51
CA LYS A 102 12.19 -0.13 6.49
C LYS A 102 13.20 -0.82 5.58
N PHE A 103 14.13 -1.59 6.16
CA PHE A 103 15.26 -2.10 5.38
C PHE A 103 15.06 -3.53 4.86
N LEU A 104 13.94 -4.18 5.16
CA LEU A 104 13.51 -5.39 4.48
C LEU A 104 13.45 -5.12 2.96
N ASN A 105 14.05 -6.00 2.16
CA ASN A 105 14.16 -5.84 0.71
C ASN A 105 14.76 -4.47 0.28
N SER A 106 15.70 -3.94 1.09
CA SER A 106 16.31 -2.60 0.90
C SER A 106 15.28 -1.47 0.78
N GLY A 107 14.15 -1.58 1.48
CA GLY A 107 13.07 -0.59 1.45
C GLY A 107 12.22 -0.58 0.19
N GLN A 108 12.44 -1.51 -0.73
CA GLN A 108 11.68 -1.64 -1.97
C GLN A 108 10.39 -2.44 -1.72
N THR A 109 9.53 -1.89 -0.85
CA THR A 109 8.27 -2.50 -0.40
C THR A 109 7.22 -1.40 -0.20
N CYS A 110 6.04 -1.57 -0.80
CA CYS A 110 4.96 -0.56 -0.80
C CYS A 110 4.43 -0.19 0.60
N ILE A 111 4.62 -1.06 1.58
CA ILE A 111 4.26 -0.82 2.98
C ILE A 111 5.47 -0.57 3.89
N ALA A 112 6.69 -0.44 3.35
CA ALA A 112 7.82 -0.02 4.17
C ALA A 112 7.53 1.34 4.82
N PRO A 113 7.91 1.57 6.10
CA PRO A 113 7.89 2.92 6.65
C PRO A 113 8.64 3.87 5.72
N ASP A 114 7.93 4.85 5.16
CA ASP A 114 8.54 5.75 4.19
C ASP A 114 9.22 6.94 4.87
N TYR A 115 8.69 7.35 6.02
CA TYR A 115 9.28 8.31 6.93
C TYR A 115 8.83 8.06 8.37
N VAL A 116 9.52 8.68 9.32
CA VAL A 116 9.17 8.64 10.76
C VAL A 116 8.79 10.03 11.23
N LEU A 117 7.72 10.12 12.00
CA LEU A 117 7.37 11.25 12.84
C LEU A 117 7.63 10.85 14.30
N VAL A 118 8.60 11.46 14.94
CA VAL A 118 8.97 11.16 16.34
C VAL A 118 8.72 12.36 17.24
N ASP A 119 8.21 12.13 18.45
CA ASP A 119 8.08 13.17 19.45
C ASP A 119 9.45 13.81 19.74
N ALA A 120 9.55 15.13 19.63
CA ALA A 120 10.77 15.89 19.73
C ALA A 120 11.53 15.63 21.06
N ALA A 121 10.80 15.39 22.15
CA ALA A 121 11.42 15.12 23.46
C ALA A 121 12.23 13.82 23.52
N VAL A 122 12.04 12.90 22.56
CA VAL A 122 12.71 11.59 22.54
C VAL A 122 13.48 11.31 21.25
N GLN A 123 13.54 12.27 20.33
CA GLN A 123 14.14 12.10 18.99
C GLN A 123 15.59 11.62 19.06
N GLU A 124 16.45 12.28 19.83
CA GLU A 124 17.87 11.92 19.94
C GLU A 124 18.05 10.47 20.43
N LYS A 125 17.32 10.12 21.49
CA LYS A 125 17.34 8.76 22.05
C LYS A 125 16.84 7.72 21.05
N PHE A 126 15.79 8.04 20.30
CA PHE A 126 15.24 7.18 19.27
C PHE A 126 16.23 6.98 18.12
N LEU A 127 16.87 8.05 17.62
CA LEU A 127 17.90 7.99 16.59
C LEU A 127 19.10 7.12 17.02
N GLY A 128 19.51 7.23 18.28
CA GLY A 128 20.54 6.35 18.84
C GLY A 128 20.17 4.87 18.76
N PHE A 129 18.91 4.51 19.04
CA PHE A 129 18.44 3.12 18.88
C PHE A 129 18.34 2.69 17.40
N ILE A 130 17.91 3.58 16.50
CA ILE A 130 17.91 3.30 15.05
C ILE A 130 19.32 2.94 14.58
N LYS A 131 20.33 3.79 14.89
CA LYS A 131 21.73 3.55 14.54
C LYS A 131 22.22 2.20 15.08
N ALA A 132 21.93 1.90 16.34
CA ALA A 132 22.33 0.65 16.97
C ALA A 132 21.74 -0.58 16.26
N TYR A 133 20.46 -0.53 15.86
CA TYR A 133 19.82 -1.64 15.16
C TYR A 133 20.26 -1.78 13.70
N ILE A 134 20.55 -0.69 12.98
CA ILE A 134 21.18 -0.77 11.66
C ILE A 134 22.49 -1.53 11.75
N HIS A 135 23.34 -1.18 12.72
CA HIS A 135 24.60 -1.89 12.94
C HIS A 135 24.38 -3.35 13.36
N GLN A 136 23.45 -3.62 14.29
CA GLN A 136 23.16 -4.97 14.79
C GLN A 136 22.64 -5.91 13.70
N PHE A 137 21.83 -5.40 12.77
CA PHE A 137 21.22 -6.24 11.72
C PHE A 137 22.16 -6.51 10.53
N GLN A 138 23.31 -5.83 10.48
CA GLN A 138 24.37 -6.11 9.49
C GLN A 138 23.86 -6.18 8.06
N TYR A 139 23.18 -5.12 7.61
CA TYR A 139 22.66 -5.04 6.24
C TYR A 139 23.80 -4.98 5.22
N ALA A 140 24.21 -6.13 4.69
CA ALA A 140 25.25 -6.28 3.70
C ALA A 140 24.92 -7.41 2.72
N PHE A 141 25.39 -7.32 1.48
CA PHE A 141 25.18 -8.37 0.49
C PHE A 141 25.93 -9.66 0.84
N ALA A 142 27.15 -9.52 1.38
CA ALA A 142 28.02 -10.65 1.71
C ALA A 142 27.43 -11.68 2.67
N ASN A 143 26.50 -11.25 3.54
CA ASN A 143 25.85 -12.13 4.50
C ASN A 143 24.39 -12.47 4.15
N GLY A 144 23.90 -12.04 2.99
CA GLY A 144 22.52 -12.27 2.53
C GLY A 144 21.45 -11.46 3.25
N ASN A 145 21.82 -10.52 4.13
CA ASN A 145 20.86 -9.71 4.90
C ASN A 145 20.35 -8.48 4.16
N TYR A 146 20.84 -8.24 2.93
CA TYR A 146 20.51 -7.07 2.16
C TYR A 146 20.46 -7.37 0.67
N VAL A 147 19.69 -6.61 -0.10
CA VAL A 147 19.55 -6.79 -1.54
C VAL A 147 19.91 -5.51 -2.31
N GLN A 148 20.31 -5.66 -3.54
CA GLN A 148 20.62 -4.52 -4.43
C GLN A 148 19.34 -3.75 -4.81
N ILE A 149 19.50 -2.49 -5.22
CA ILE A 149 18.44 -1.73 -5.87
C ILE A 149 18.16 -2.36 -7.23
N ILE A 150 16.89 -2.46 -7.58
CA ILE A 150 16.42 -3.30 -8.71
C ILE A 150 17.05 -2.91 -10.05
N ASN A 151 17.27 -1.64 -10.33
CA ASN A 151 17.90 -1.13 -11.54
C ASN A 151 18.65 0.18 -11.31
N GLU A 152 19.43 0.62 -12.30
CA GLU A 152 20.22 1.86 -12.23
C GLU A 152 19.36 3.13 -12.17
N GLU A 153 18.23 3.15 -12.85
CA GLU A 153 17.30 4.29 -12.81
C GLU A 153 16.85 4.58 -11.36
N ASN A 154 16.39 3.55 -10.64
CA ASN A 154 16.01 3.70 -9.25
C ASN A 154 17.20 3.99 -8.34
N PHE A 155 18.39 3.44 -8.63
CA PHE A 155 19.60 3.78 -7.89
C PHE A 155 19.92 5.27 -8.01
N ASN A 156 19.92 5.82 -9.22
CA ASN A 156 20.21 7.24 -9.48
C ASN A 156 19.13 8.15 -8.86
N ARG A 157 17.87 7.78 -8.95
CA ARG A 157 16.77 8.50 -8.28
C ARG A 157 16.97 8.54 -6.77
N LEU A 158 17.31 7.44 -6.15
CA LEU A 158 17.49 7.33 -4.70
C LEU A 158 18.72 8.12 -4.23
N THR A 159 19.86 8.01 -4.91
CA THR A 159 21.06 8.79 -4.55
C THR A 159 20.82 10.29 -4.70
N GLY A 160 20.04 10.70 -5.70
CA GLY A 160 19.61 12.10 -5.87
C GLY A 160 18.81 12.64 -4.68
N LEU A 161 18.00 11.81 -4.03
CA LEU A 161 17.24 12.23 -2.84
C LEU A 161 18.11 12.52 -1.61
N MET A 162 19.33 11.97 -1.55
CA MET A 162 20.27 12.19 -0.44
C MET A 162 21.13 13.43 -0.61
N ALA A 163 21.30 13.93 -1.83
CA ALA A 163 22.34 14.89 -2.21
C ALA A 163 22.33 16.22 -1.43
N LYS A 164 21.16 16.63 -0.89
CA LYS A 164 21.00 17.90 -0.17
C LYS A 164 20.53 17.72 1.27
N GLN A 165 20.48 16.48 1.75
CA GLN A 165 19.92 16.14 3.05
C GLN A 165 21.02 15.94 4.10
N LYS A 166 20.70 16.20 5.37
CA LYS A 166 21.58 15.88 6.48
C LYS A 166 21.52 14.40 6.80
N ILE A 167 22.58 13.69 6.47
CA ILE A 167 22.71 12.26 6.73
C ILE A 167 23.16 12.05 8.17
N TYR A 168 22.37 11.31 8.95
CA TYR A 168 22.71 10.92 10.31
C TYR A 168 23.46 9.58 10.36
N VAL A 169 23.08 8.62 9.51
CA VAL A 169 23.71 7.30 9.35
C VAL A 169 23.62 6.89 7.88
N GLY A 170 24.63 6.19 7.38
CA GLY A 170 24.68 5.69 6.01
C GLY A 170 25.10 6.75 5.01
N GLY A 171 24.52 6.70 3.81
CA GLY A 171 24.84 7.60 2.70
C GLY A 171 25.81 7.02 1.70
N GLU A 172 26.51 5.93 2.05
CA GLU A 172 27.41 5.26 1.13
C GLU A 172 26.62 4.57 0.03
N SER A 173 27.11 4.66 -1.20
CA SER A 173 26.49 4.04 -2.36
C SER A 173 27.52 3.60 -3.39
N ASP A 174 27.24 2.50 -4.10
CA ASP A 174 28.06 1.97 -5.17
C ASP A 174 27.17 1.55 -6.34
N LEU A 175 27.32 2.26 -7.47
CA LEU A 175 26.54 2.02 -8.67
C LEU A 175 26.84 0.62 -9.28
N SER A 176 28.09 0.19 -9.21
CA SER A 176 28.50 -1.08 -9.85
C SER A 176 27.78 -2.28 -9.26
N SER A 177 27.49 -2.27 -7.97
CA SER A 177 26.71 -3.27 -7.24
C SER A 177 25.26 -2.85 -6.99
N ARG A 178 24.89 -1.62 -7.35
CA ARG A 178 23.60 -0.98 -7.00
C ARG A 178 23.32 -1.02 -5.49
N TYR A 179 24.38 -0.84 -4.72
CA TYR A 179 24.30 -0.78 -3.27
C TYR A 179 24.00 0.64 -2.80
N ILE A 180 23.05 0.80 -1.90
CA ILE A 180 22.84 2.01 -1.11
C ILE A 180 22.75 1.56 0.34
N ALA A 181 23.61 2.08 1.20
CA ALA A 181 23.60 1.78 2.61
C ALA A 181 22.25 2.17 3.26
N PRO A 182 21.80 1.46 4.30
CA PRO A 182 20.71 1.93 5.14
C PRO A 182 20.96 3.36 5.62
N THR A 183 20.15 4.31 5.14
CA THR A 183 20.40 5.73 5.31
C THR A 183 19.30 6.40 6.12
N ILE A 184 19.67 7.15 7.14
CA ILE A 184 18.78 7.98 7.96
C ILE A 184 19.04 9.45 7.67
N LEU A 185 17.99 10.17 7.31
CA LEU A 185 18.03 11.62 7.11
C LEU A 185 17.40 12.33 8.29
N THR A 186 18.02 13.42 8.73
CA THR A 186 17.51 14.31 9.79
C THR A 186 17.40 15.73 9.27
N ASP A 187 16.75 16.59 10.05
CA ASP A 187 16.47 17.98 9.65
C ASP A 187 15.65 18.07 8.35
N VAL A 188 14.73 17.12 8.16
CA VAL A 188 13.82 17.03 7.02
C VAL A 188 12.50 17.68 7.37
N SER A 189 11.93 18.44 6.42
CA SER A 189 10.59 19.02 6.47
C SER A 189 9.67 18.35 5.46
N PHE A 190 8.35 18.57 5.57
CA PHE A 190 7.37 18.06 4.60
C PHE A 190 7.53 18.66 3.20
N ASP A 191 8.23 19.78 3.05
CA ASP A 191 8.46 20.47 1.77
C ASP A 191 9.75 20.00 1.06
N ASP A 192 10.51 19.11 1.67
CA ASP A 192 11.74 18.60 1.07
C ASP A 192 11.44 17.59 -0.07
N PRO A 193 12.28 17.52 -1.11
CA PRO A 193 12.09 16.60 -2.25
C PRO A 193 11.95 15.14 -1.86
N VAL A 194 12.58 14.71 -0.77
CA VAL A 194 12.47 13.34 -0.24
C VAL A 194 11.07 13.03 0.30
N MET A 195 10.25 14.06 0.55
CA MET A 195 8.88 13.94 1.03
C MET A 195 7.83 14.06 -0.07
N GLU A 196 8.21 14.42 -1.31
CA GLU A 196 7.27 14.61 -2.42
C GLU A 196 6.66 13.30 -2.94
N HIS A 197 7.50 12.26 -3.08
CA HIS A 197 7.09 10.96 -3.62
C HIS A 197 7.50 9.81 -2.70
N GLU A 198 6.90 8.64 -2.92
CA GLU A 198 7.31 7.40 -2.26
C GLU A 198 8.79 7.11 -2.53
N ILE A 199 9.56 6.84 -1.48
CA ILE A 199 11.00 6.61 -1.61
C ILE A 199 11.29 5.27 -2.28
N PHE A 200 10.61 4.20 -1.86
CA PHE A 200 10.80 2.83 -2.38
C PHE A 200 12.27 2.42 -2.42
N GLY A 201 12.96 2.63 -1.31
CA GLY A 201 14.40 2.41 -1.17
C GLY A 201 14.89 2.58 0.26
N PRO A 202 16.20 2.38 0.53
CA PRO A 202 16.75 2.27 1.88
C PRO A 202 17.09 3.65 2.51
N ILE A 203 16.23 4.62 2.34
CA ILE A 203 16.38 5.97 2.88
C ILE A 203 15.19 6.25 3.79
N LEU A 204 15.44 6.65 5.04
CA LEU A 204 14.42 6.92 6.04
C LEU A 204 14.56 8.34 6.60
N PRO A 205 13.75 9.28 6.15
CA PRO A 205 13.61 10.58 6.78
C PRO A 205 13.00 10.46 8.18
N VAL A 206 13.56 11.20 9.14
CA VAL A 206 13.06 11.28 10.50
C VAL A 206 12.76 12.75 10.81
N LEU A 207 11.47 13.05 10.89
CA LEU A 207 10.94 14.36 11.26
C LEU A 207 10.51 14.33 12.73
N SER A 208 10.58 15.48 13.41
CA SER A 208 10.05 15.63 14.76
C SER A 208 8.75 16.39 14.79
N TYR A 209 7.95 16.16 15.83
CA TYR A 209 6.76 16.93 16.14
C TYR A 209 6.71 17.23 17.65
N THR A 210 6.10 18.34 18.04
CA THR A 210 5.88 18.72 19.45
C THR A 210 4.49 18.33 19.91
N HIS A 211 3.49 18.55 19.06
CA HIS A 211 2.10 18.22 19.32
C HIS A 211 1.57 17.23 18.28
N MET A 212 0.76 16.26 18.69
CA MET A 212 0.21 15.24 17.79
C MET A 212 -0.60 15.84 16.63
N ASP A 213 -1.21 17.00 16.84
CA ASP A 213 -1.95 17.72 15.78
C ASP A 213 -1.05 18.16 14.63
N GLU A 214 0.21 18.52 14.90
CA GLU A 214 1.22 18.85 13.88
C GLU A 214 1.53 17.61 13.02
N ALA A 215 1.75 16.46 13.67
CA ALA A 215 1.99 15.19 12.98
C ALA A 215 0.80 14.80 12.10
N ILE A 216 -0.42 14.91 12.62
CA ILE A 216 -1.65 14.62 11.88
C ILE A 216 -1.82 15.57 10.70
N ALA A 217 -1.60 16.87 10.90
CA ALA A 217 -1.69 17.89 9.83
C ALA A 217 -0.67 17.63 8.72
N GLY A 218 0.57 17.32 9.08
CA GLY A 218 1.62 16.97 8.14
C GLY A 218 1.29 15.72 7.32
N ILE A 219 0.78 14.65 7.95
CA ILE A 219 0.33 13.46 7.21
C ILE A 219 -0.83 13.79 6.27
N LYS A 220 -1.78 14.61 6.71
CA LYS A 220 -2.97 15.00 5.91
C LYS A 220 -2.63 15.95 4.74
N SER A 221 -1.48 16.64 4.77
CA SER A 221 -1.00 17.44 3.63
C SER A 221 -0.50 16.58 2.46
N LEU A 222 -0.16 15.32 2.73
CA LEU A 222 0.26 14.34 1.74
C LEU A 222 -0.93 13.48 1.24
N PRO A 223 -0.78 12.81 0.09
CA PRO A 223 -1.74 11.80 -0.35
C PRO A 223 -1.94 10.71 0.70
N LYS A 224 -3.16 10.16 0.78
CA LYS A 224 -3.51 9.09 1.72
C LYS A 224 -2.59 7.89 1.54
N PRO A 225 -1.87 7.46 2.60
CA PRO A 225 -0.87 6.39 2.50
C PRO A 225 -1.51 5.00 2.43
N LEU A 226 -0.77 4.05 1.85
CA LEU A 226 -1.16 2.64 1.86
C LEU A 226 -1.08 2.05 3.27
N ALA A 227 -0.02 2.38 4.02
CA ALA A 227 0.10 1.91 5.40
C ALA A 227 0.33 3.07 6.38
N LEU A 228 -0.10 2.87 7.64
CA LEU A 228 0.20 3.75 8.78
C LEU A 228 0.63 2.90 9.97
N TYR A 229 1.71 3.29 10.61
CA TYR A 229 2.25 2.63 11.81
C TYR A 229 2.25 3.59 12.98
N LEU A 230 1.66 3.18 14.10
CA LEU A 230 1.59 4.00 15.30
C LEU A 230 2.23 3.27 16.48
N PHE A 231 3.25 3.87 17.08
CA PHE A 231 3.93 3.36 18.26
C PHE A 231 3.54 4.21 19.47
N THR A 232 2.62 3.70 20.29
CA THR A 232 2.09 4.36 21.49
C THR A 232 1.49 3.34 22.46
N HIS A 233 1.41 3.70 23.72
CA HIS A 233 0.59 3.02 24.73
C HIS A 233 -0.69 3.83 25.05
N ASP A 234 -0.77 5.10 24.61
CA ASP A 234 -1.88 5.98 24.85
C ASP A 234 -3.08 5.65 23.92
N GLN A 235 -4.20 5.24 24.53
CA GLN A 235 -5.41 4.91 23.80
C GLN A 235 -6.07 6.14 23.16
N VAL A 236 -6.00 7.30 23.81
CA VAL A 236 -6.60 8.55 23.31
C VAL A 236 -5.87 8.98 22.02
N ILE A 237 -4.54 8.93 22.03
CA ILE A 237 -3.73 9.20 20.83
C ILE A 237 -4.09 8.21 19.72
N ARG A 238 -4.20 6.91 20.04
CA ARG A 238 -4.54 5.88 19.04
C ARG A 238 -5.91 6.15 18.41
N GLU A 239 -6.93 6.42 19.19
CA GLU A 239 -8.27 6.71 18.69
C GLU A 239 -8.30 8.01 17.87
N LYS A 240 -7.57 9.04 18.29
CA LYS A 240 -7.44 10.30 17.56
C LYS A 240 -6.82 10.09 16.20
N VAL A 241 -5.66 9.43 16.12
CA VAL A 241 -4.93 9.16 14.87
C VAL A 241 -5.79 8.37 13.90
N PHE A 242 -6.45 7.29 14.36
CA PHE A 242 -7.27 6.44 13.49
C PHE A 242 -8.57 7.10 13.04
N ARG A 243 -9.12 8.02 13.81
CA ARG A 243 -10.30 8.80 13.42
C ARG A 243 -9.97 9.89 12.40
N GLU A 244 -8.80 10.53 12.54
CA GLU A 244 -8.49 11.74 11.77
C GLU A 244 -7.69 11.48 10.49
N ILE A 245 -6.95 10.37 10.41
CA ILE A 245 -6.15 10.02 9.25
C ILE A 245 -6.80 8.87 8.48
N SER A 246 -7.04 9.08 7.18
CA SER A 246 -7.48 8.02 6.27
C SER A 246 -6.25 7.33 5.64
N PHE A 247 -6.18 6.00 5.75
CA PHE A 247 -5.10 5.16 5.20
C PHE A 247 -5.63 3.78 4.82
N GLY A 248 -4.87 3.00 4.05
CA GLY A 248 -5.30 1.68 3.59
C GLY A 248 -5.35 0.65 4.72
N GLY A 249 -4.25 0.42 5.38
CA GLY A 249 -4.13 -0.50 6.51
C GLY A 249 -2.97 -0.12 7.42
N GLY A 250 -2.75 -0.84 8.53
CA GLY A 250 -1.66 -0.49 9.41
C GLY A 250 -1.53 -1.35 10.64
N ALA A 251 -0.61 -0.95 11.53
CA ALA A 251 -0.37 -1.68 12.76
C ALA A 251 -0.07 -0.73 13.93
N VAL A 252 -0.50 -1.11 15.12
CA VAL A 252 -0.08 -0.49 16.37
C VAL A 252 1.11 -1.25 16.92
N ASN A 253 2.16 -0.51 17.28
CA ASN A 253 3.39 -1.03 17.87
C ASN A 253 4.12 -2.07 17.00
N HIS A 254 3.85 -2.12 15.70
CA HIS A 254 4.57 -2.96 14.73
C HIS A 254 4.59 -2.31 13.35
N THR A 255 5.37 -2.91 12.43
CA THR A 255 5.37 -2.59 11.00
C THR A 255 5.08 -3.86 10.19
N LEU A 256 4.55 -3.77 8.98
CA LEU A 256 4.36 -4.84 7.97
C LEU A 256 3.37 -5.96 8.35
N TRP A 257 3.27 -6.37 9.61
CA TRP A 257 2.55 -7.58 10.04
C TRP A 257 1.04 -7.59 9.73
N HIS A 258 0.43 -6.43 9.51
CA HIS A 258 -0.96 -6.39 9.03
C HIS A 258 -1.11 -7.04 7.65
N PHE A 259 -0.08 -6.96 6.80
CA PHE A 259 -0.03 -7.66 5.51
C PHE A 259 0.10 -9.17 5.64
N ALA A 260 0.88 -9.65 6.62
CA ALA A 260 1.09 -11.08 6.84
C ALA A 260 -0.18 -11.80 7.36
N ASN A 261 -1.17 -11.07 7.87
CA ASN A 261 -2.42 -11.64 8.35
C ASN A 261 -3.43 -11.74 7.21
N ALA A 262 -3.57 -12.93 6.63
CA ALA A 262 -4.48 -13.20 5.52
C ALA A 262 -5.98 -12.98 5.85
N SER A 263 -6.36 -12.86 7.12
CA SER A 263 -7.74 -12.55 7.53
C SER A 263 -8.07 -11.06 7.49
N LEU A 264 -7.06 -10.19 7.42
CA LEU A 264 -7.26 -8.75 7.28
C LEU A 264 -7.34 -8.38 5.79
N PRO A 265 -8.31 -7.53 5.39
CA PRO A 265 -8.31 -6.98 4.05
C PRO A 265 -7.05 -6.13 3.84
N PHE A 266 -6.46 -6.24 2.66
CA PHE A 266 -5.33 -5.42 2.25
C PHE A 266 -5.70 -4.60 1.02
N GLY A 267 -5.47 -3.29 1.07
CA GLY A 267 -5.76 -2.38 -0.02
C GLY A 267 -5.60 -0.93 0.40
N GLY A 268 -5.41 -0.05 -0.60
CA GLY A 268 -5.21 1.37 -0.41
C GLY A 268 -6.49 2.19 -0.46
N VAL A 269 -6.35 3.50 -0.31
CA VAL A 269 -7.42 4.49 -0.41
C VAL A 269 -6.95 5.75 -1.14
N GLY A 270 -7.73 6.23 -2.11
CA GLY A 270 -7.37 7.39 -2.91
C GLY A 270 -6.15 7.11 -3.78
N GLN A 271 -5.04 7.85 -3.59
CA GLN A 271 -3.84 7.65 -4.41
C GLN A 271 -3.03 6.39 -4.05
N SER A 272 -3.29 5.77 -2.90
CA SER A 272 -2.65 4.50 -2.53
C SER A 272 -3.38 3.26 -3.03
N GLY A 273 -4.61 3.40 -3.53
CA GLY A 273 -5.31 2.25 -4.09
C GLY A 273 -6.82 2.38 -4.16
N MET A 274 -7.44 1.32 -4.71
CA MET A 274 -8.88 1.17 -4.88
C MET A 274 -9.23 -0.31 -4.76
N GLY A 275 -10.17 -0.61 -3.87
CA GLY A 275 -10.54 -1.98 -3.53
C GLY A 275 -9.61 -2.61 -2.50
N SER A 276 -9.82 -3.89 -2.20
CA SER A 276 -9.01 -4.65 -1.25
C SER A 276 -9.05 -6.14 -1.58
N TYR A 277 -8.06 -6.88 -1.11
CA TYR A 277 -7.96 -8.32 -1.28
C TYR A 277 -7.40 -8.98 -0.01
N HIS A 278 -6.94 -10.17 -0.02
CA HIS A 278 -6.62 -11.13 1.03
C HIS A 278 -7.84 -11.91 1.53
N GLY A 279 -7.64 -13.20 1.75
CA GLY A 279 -8.63 -14.12 2.30
C GLY A 279 -10.00 -13.99 1.64
N ARG A 280 -11.03 -13.84 2.45
CA ARG A 280 -12.42 -13.67 1.97
C ARG A 280 -12.60 -12.43 1.08
N ASN A 281 -11.88 -11.33 1.37
CA ASN A 281 -11.98 -10.12 0.55
C ASN A 281 -11.44 -10.34 -0.86
N GLY A 282 -10.38 -11.14 -1.02
CA GLY A 282 -9.89 -11.54 -2.33
C GLY A 282 -10.94 -12.32 -3.12
N PHE A 283 -11.59 -13.30 -2.48
CA PHE A 283 -12.67 -14.03 -3.13
C PHE A 283 -13.82 -13.10 -3.57
N VAL A 284 -14.27 -12.20 -2.70
CA VAL A 284 -15.31 -11.21 -3.01
C VAL A 284 -14.90 -10.29 -4.15
N THR A 285 -13.66 -9.79 -4.13
CA THR A 285 -13.13 -8.88 -5.14
C THR A 285 -13.11 -9.46 -6.55
N PHE A 286 -12.88 -10.78 -6.67
CA PHE A 286 -12.90 -11.50 -7.96
C PHE A 286 -14.20 -12.23 -8.24
N SER A 287 -15.27 -11.97 -7.47
CA SER A 287 -16.59 -12.58 -7.65
C SER A 287 -17.62 -11.53 -7.99
N HIS A 288 -18.67 -11.96 -8.73
CA HIS A 288 -19.85 -11.15 -8.97
C HIS A 288 -21.04 -11.74 -8.21
N PHE A 289 -21.69 -10.91 -7.38
CA PHE A 289 -22.91 -11.28 -6.67
C PHE A 289 -24.13 -10.83 -7.46
N LYS A 290 -24.97 -11.78 -7.89
CA LYS A 290 -26.26 -11.48 -8.50
C LYS A 290 -27.41 -11.84 -7.56
N SER A 291 -28.36 -10.94 -7.42
CA SER A 291 -29.57 -11.18 -6.63
C SER A 291 -30.63 -11.81 -7.48
N ILE A 292 -31.21 -12.90 -7.00
CA ILE A 292 -32.32 -13.59 -7.65
C ILE A 292 -33.47 -13.69 -6.63
N LEU A 293 -34.63 -13.14 -6.98
CA LEU A 293 -35.87 -13.31 -6.22
C LEU A 293 -36.70 -14.39 -6.86
N GLU A 294 -37.00 -15.43 -6.13
CA GLU A 294 -37.98 -16.45 -6.51
C GLU A 294 -39.28 -16.22 -5.74
N LYS A 295 -40.37 -16.04 -6.47
CA LYS A 295 -41.69 -15.83 -5.91
C LYS A 295 -42.68 -16.91 -6.44
N PRO A 296 -43.37 -17.63 -5.55
CA PRO A 296 -44.35 -18.62 -5.99
C PRO A 296 -45.61 -17.95 -6.59
N PHE A 297 -46.16 -18.51 -7.66
CA PHE A 297 -47.33 -17.96 -8.35
C PHE A 297 -48.60 -17.93 -7.50
N TRP A 298 -48.72 -18.82 -6.50
CA TRP A 298 -49.90 -18.87 -5.63
C TRP A 298 -50.00 -17.69 -4.66
N LEU A 299 -48.91 -16.99 -4.41
CA LEU A 299 -48.88 -15.79 -3.53
C LEU A 299 -48.77 -14.52 -4.38
N GLU A 300 -49.89 -14.11 -4.98
CA GLU A 300 -49.98 -12.98 -5.89
C GLU A 300 -51.06 -11.99 -5.46
N PRO A 301 -50.80 -11.10 -4.47
CA PRO A 301 -51.78 -10.09 -4.08
C PRO A 301 -51.90 -9.00 -5.16
N ASP A 302 -53.13 -8.74 -5.61
CA ASP A 302 -53.45 -7.70 -6.58
C ASP A 302 -53.19 -6.26 -6.11
N LEU A 303 -52.67 -6.10 -4.89
CA LEU A 303 -52.52 -4.83 -4.25
C LEU A 303 -51.60 -3.87 -5.02
N VAL A 304 -50.54 -4.40 -5.64
CA VAL A 304 -49.52 -3.63 -6.35
C VAL A 304 -49.78 -3.45 -7.85
N TYR A 305 -50.79 -4.16 -8.39
CA TYR A 305 -51.11 -4.11 -9.82
C TYR A 305 -52.19 -3.06 -10.15
N PRO A 306 -52.15 -2.45 -11.35
CA PRO A 306 -53.20 -1.55 -11.81
C PRO A 306 -54.58 -2.28 -11.90
N PRO A 307 -55.66 -1.53 -11.78
CA PRO A 307 -55.79 -0.10 -11.56
C PRO A 307 -55.56 0.27 -10.09
N ASN A 308 -54.91 1.45 -9.89
CA ASN A 308 -54.69 2.02 -8.55
C ASN A 308 -55.98 2.66 -8.03
N THR A 309 -56.69 1.93 -7.17
CA THR A 309 -57.89 2.48 -6.52
C THR A 309 -57.52 3.20 -5.21
N PRO A 310 -58.33 4.15 -4.73
CA PRO A 310 -58.11 4.80 -3.42
C PRO A 310 -57.93 3.81 -2.27
N LYS A 311 -58.67 2.68 -2.32
CA LYS A 311 -58.59 1.62 -1.32
C LYS A 311 -57.23 0.89 -1.35
N LYS A 312 -56.72 0.54 -2.55
CA LYS A 312 -55.38 -0.05 -2.71
C LYS A 312 -54.31 0.89 -2.21
N MET A 313 -54.41 2.17 -2.58
CA MET A 313 -53.43 3.20 -2.13
C MET A 313 -53.44 3.40 -0.63
N ALA A 314 -54.58 3.31 0.03
CA ALA A 314 -54.68 3.35 1.49
C ALA A 314 -53.92 2.18 2.15
N TRP A 315 -54.11 0.96 1.60
CA TRP A 315 -53.42 -0.24 2.07
C TRP A 315 -51.89 -0.16 1.85
N ILE A 316 -51.43 0.30 0.69
CA ILE A 316 -50.00 0.47 0.39
C ILE A 316 -49.36 1.52 1.35
N ARG A 317 -50.04 2.65 1.58
CA ARG A 317 -49.57 3.64 2.54
C ARG A 317 -49.49 3.14 3.97
N TRP A 318 -50.42 2.24 4.35
CA TRP A 318 -50.36 1.66 5.68
C TRP A 318 -49.20 0.66 5.80
N LEU A 319 -48.98 -0.20 4.82
CA LEU A 319 -47.86 -1.15 4.76
C LEU A 319 -46.47 -0.45 4.71
N SER A 320 -46.36 0.71 4.05
CA SER A 320 -45.11 1.44 3.95
C SER A 320 -44.70 2.20 5.22
N ARG A 321 -45.55 2.18 6.26
CA ARG A 321 -45.30 2.76 7.58
C ARG A 321 -44.88 1.74 8.64
N LEU A 322 -44.90 0.46 8.29
CA LEU A 322 -44.35 -0.66 9.07
C LEU A 322 -42.89 -0.90 8.71
#